data_1d7f27c9efa38193f36f7d56932be75b
#
_entry.id   1d7f27c9efa38193f36f7d56932be75b
#
_cell.length_a   1.000
_cell.length_b   1.000
_cell.length_c   1.000
_cell.angle_alpha   90.00
_cell.angle_beta   90.00
_cell.angle_gamma   90.00
#
_symmetry.space_group_name_H-M   'P 1'
#
loop_
_entity.id
_entity.type
_entity.pdbx_description
1 polymer ?
#
loop_
_entity_poly.entity_id
_entity_poly.type
_entity_poly.pdbx_seq_one_letter_code
_entity_poly.pdbx_strand_id
1 'polypeptide(L)'
;MRIFASTTSVALPETRLAILPGAGGTYRLPALIGLSRARDLILTGRRVAAPEAYFLGLCDRLVEITPEDTQQEGAARKKVLNEAIRLAREICEGGPIAIKAALAAVEGCALGEKSENVAYEIVVKTKDRDEALVAFREKRKPVFKGE
;
A
#
# COMPACT_ATOMS: atom_id res chain seq x y z
N MET A 1 -2.81 0.03 0.70
CA MET A 1 -1.78 -0.89 0.15
C MET A 1 -2.48 -2.08 -0.50
N ARG A 2 -1.87 -2.69 -1.51
CA ARG A 2 -2.44 -3.79 -2.31
C ARG A 2 -1.48 -4.96 -2.31
N ILE A 3 -2.00 -6.17 -2.07
CA ILE A 3 -1.21 -7.41 -2.05
C ILE A 3 -1.83 -8.34 -3.08
N PHE A 4 -1.04 -8.81 -4.04
CA PHE A 4 -1.49 -9.68 -5.11
C PHE A 4 -0.93 -11.10 -4.94
N ALA A 5 -1.73 -12.10 -5.29
CA ALA A 5 -1.23 -13.43 -5.59
C ALA A 5 -0.46 -13.40 -6.93
N SER A 6 0.58 -14.21 -7.09
CA SER A 6 1.34 -14.30 -8.36
C SER A 6 0.47 -14.73 -9.54
N THR A 7 -0.66 -15.36 -9.27
CA THR A 7 -1.68 -15.78 -10.24
C THR A 7 -2.71 -14.70 -10.61
N THR A 8 -2.63 -13.52 -9.97
CA THR A 8 -3.58 -12.41 -10.21
C THR A 8 -3.35 -11.79 -11.59
N SER A 9 -4.45 -11.39 -12.23
CA SER A 9 -4.44 -10.58 -13.45
C SER A 9 -5.47 -9.48 -13.32
N VAL A 10 -5.11 -8.26 -13.72
CA VAL A 10 -5.98 -7.06 -13.65
C VAL A 10 -6.08 -6.40 -15.02
N ALA A 11 -7.20 -5.74 -15.28
CA ALA A 11 -7.41 -4.96 -16.49
C ALA A 11 -8.45 -3.86 -16.27
N LEU A 12 -8.47 -2.87 -17.17
CA LEU A 12 -9.54 -1.89 -17.36
C LEU A 12 -10.01 -1.96 -18.82
N PRO A 13 -10.89 -2.92 -19.17
CA PRO A 13 -11.26 -3.20 -20.54
C PRO A 13 -12.39 -2.31 -21.08
N GLU A 14 -12.81 -1.29 -20.34
CA GLU A 14 -14.01 -0.49 -20.60
C GLU A 14 -14.02 0.18 -21.97
N THR A 15 -12.85 0.61 -22.48
CA THR A 15 -12.75 1.24 -23.81
C THR A 15 -13.11 0.29 -24.95
N ARG A 16 -12.92 -1.02 -24.76
CA ARG A 16 -13.37 -2.05 -25.72
C ARG A 16 -14.88 -2.22 -25.77
N LEU A 17 -15.59 -1.68 -24.77
CA LEU A 17 -17.05 -1.66 -24.69
C LEU A 17 -17.61 -0.26 -25.02
N ALA A 18 -16.79 0.62 -25.63
CA ALA A 18 -17.13 2.02 -25.95
C ALA A 18 -17.57 2.86 -24.74
N ILE A 19 -17.07 2.52 -23.53
CA ILE A 19 -17.22 3.30 -22.28
C ILE A 19 -15.86 3.55 -21.67
N LEU A 20 -15.80 4.28 -20.57
CA LEU A 20 -14.56 4.56 -19.82
C LEU A 20 -14.59 3.97 -18.41
N PRO A 21 -13.45 3.78 -17.74
CA PRO A 21 -13.39 3.36 -16.34
C PRO A 21 -14.02 4.38 -15.40
N GLY A 22 -15.34 4.31 -15.22
CA GLY A 22 -16.17 5.32 -14.55
C GLY A 22 -16.08 5.33 -13.02
N ALA A 23 -15.57 4.24 -12.40
CA ALA A 23 -15.45 4.14 -10.95
C ALA A 23 -14.15 4.71 -10.38
N GLY A 24 -13.55 5.70 -11.07
CA GLY A 24 -12.33 6.40 -10.64
C GLY A 24 -11.03 5.84 -11.23
N GLY A 25 -11.09 4.90 -12.17
CA GLY A 25 -9.91 4.37 -12.86
C GLY A 25 -9.13 5.45 -13.61
N THR A 26 -9.82 6.43 -14.19
CA THR A 26 -9.23 7.49 -15.00
C THR A 26 -8.38 8.51 -14.22
N TYR A 27 -8.57 8.64 -12.93
CA TYR A 27 -7.76 9.55 -12.09
C TYR A 27 -6.92 8.82 -11.04
N ARG A 28 -7.41 7.72 -10.46
CA ARG A 28 -6.62 6.95 -9.48
C ARG A 28 -5.47 6.17 -10.11
N LEU A 29 -5.69 5.59 -11.30
CA LEU A 29 -4.63 4.84 -11.96
C LEU A 29 -3.44 5.73 -12.37
N PRO A 30 -3.64 6.90 -13.04
CA PRO A 30 -2.54 7.81 -13.33
C PRO A 30 -1.80 8.32 -12.10
N ALA A 31 -2.51 8.59 -11.01
CA ALA A 31 -1.89 9.00 -9.75
C ALA A 31 -0.98 7.90 -9.16
N LEU A 32 -1.29 6.64 -9.45
CA LEU A 32 -0.56 5.49 -8.93
C LEU A 32 0.68 5.11 -9.75
N ILE A 33 0.53 5.02 -11.09
CA ILE A 33 1.56 4.46 -11.98
C ILE A 33 2.09 5.46 -13.02
N GLY A 34 1.63 6.68 -12.93
CA GLY A 34 1.97 7.74 -13.89
C GLY A 34 1.09 7.73 -15.15
N LEU A 35 1.03 8.89 -15.79
CA LEU A 35 0.09 9.18 -16.87
C LEU A 35 0.30 8.28 -18.11
N SER A 36 1.55 8.04 -18.50
CA SER A 36 1.88 7.26 -19.71
C SER A 36 1.45 5.80 -19.57
N ARG A 37 1.80 5.16 -18.46
CA ARG A 37 1.43 3.76 -18.17
C ARG A 37 -0.09 3.61 -18.03
N ALA A 38 -0.74 4.56 -17.37
CA ALA A 38 -2.19 4.54 -17.22
C ALA A 38 -2.91 4.66 -18.57
N ARG A 39 -2.41 5.51 -19.51
CA ARG A 39 -2.94 5.61 -20.87
C ARG A 39 -2.81 4.28 -21.61
N ASP A 40 -1.64 3.64 -21.55
CA ASP A 40 -1.45 2.31 -22.16
C ASP A 40 -2.51 1.33 -21.68
N LEU A 41 -2.67 1.17 -20.37
CA LEU A 41 -3.58 0.20 -19.80
C LEU A 41 -5.07 0.51 -20.09
N ILE A 42 -5.48 1.77 -19.99
CA ILE A 42 -6.87 2.18 -20.22
C ILE A 42 -7.24 2.11 -21.70
N LEU A 43 -6.37 2.65 -22.60
CA LEU A 43 -6.69 2.74 -24.02
C LEU A 43 -6.63 1.38 -24.71
N THR A 44 -5.72 0.50 -24.29
CA THR A 44 -5.61 -0.85 -24.85
C THR A 44 -6.57 -1.83 -24.20
N GLY A 45 -6.99 -1.57 -22.95
CA GLY A 45 -7.78 -2.51 -22.15
C GLY A 45 -7.08 -3.87 -21.96
N ARG A 46 -5.74 -3.91 -22.06
CA ARG A 46 -4.99 -5.16 -21.94
C ARG A 46 -4.95 -5.68 -20.50
N ARG A 47 -4.77 -6.98 -20.37
CA ARG A 47 -4.53 -7.61 -19.06
C ARG A 47 -3.08 -7.43 -18.65
N VAL A 48 -2.87 -7.24 -17.34
CA VAL A 48 -1.58 -7.13 -16.69
C VAL A 48 -1.48 -8.26 -15.68
N ALA A 49 -0.51 -9.14 -15.84
CA ALA A 49 -0.23 -10.22 -14.89
C ALA A 49 0.44 -9.67 -13.62
N ALA A 50 0.36 -10.41 -12.53
CA ALA A 50 0.84 -9.95 -11.22
C ALA A 50 2.32 -9.51 -11.17
N PRO A 51 3.28 -10.17 -11.83
CA PRO A 51 4.66 -9.69 -11.86
C PRO A 51 4.81 -8.33 -12.54
N GLU A 52 4.13 -8.12 -13.68
CA GLU A 52 4.11 -6.82 -14.35
C GLU A 52 3.38 -5.78 -13.51
N ALA A 53 2.26 -6.15 -12.86
CA ALA A 53 1.53 -5.28 -11.96
C ALA A 53 2.40 -4.78 -10.80
N TYR A 54 3.23 -5.65 -10.24
CA TYR A 54 4.21 -5.29 -9.21
C TYR A 54 5.26 -4.32 -9.74
N PHE A 55 5.84 -4.60 -10.90
CA PHE A 55 6.82 -3.72 -11.57
C PHE A 55 6.24 -2.33 -11.88
N LEU A 56 4.98 -2.27 -12.30
CA LEU A 56 4.28 -1.02 -12.60
C LEU A 56 3.85 -0.23 -11.34
N GLY A 57 3.89 -0.83 -10.15
CA GLY A 57 3.40 -0.23 -8.91
C GLY A 57 1.89 -0.36 -8.70
N LEU A 58 1.23 -1.30 -9.40
CA LEU A 58 -0.18 -1.62 -9.20
C LEU A 58 -0.44 -2.40 -7.92
N CYS A 59 0.57 -3.11 -7.41
CA CYS A 59 0.52 -3.73 -6.09
C CYS A 59 1.82 -3.48 -5.32
N ASP A 60 1.71 -3.50 -4.00
CA ASP A 60 2.80 -3.15 -3.09
C ASP A 60 3.58 -4.40 -2.64
N ARG A 61 2.93 -5.56 -2.67
CA ARG A 61 3.55 -6.86 -2.37
C ARG A 61 3.00 -7.96 -3.27
N LEU A 62 3.87 -8.88 -3.66
CA LEU A 62 3.52 -10.04 -4.47
C LEU A 62 3.74 -11.31 -3.65
N VAL A 63 2.71 -12.16 -3.59
CA VAL A 63 2.75 -13.45 -2.89
C VAL A 63 2.82 -14.56 -3.91
N GLU A 64 3.88 -15.35 -3.84
CA GLU A 64 4.06 -16.50 -4.73
C GLU A 64 3.05 -17.60 -4.38
N ILE A 65 2.31 -18.03 -5.41
CA ILE A 65 1.34 -19.13 -5.34
C ILE A 65 1.86 -20.28 -6.17
N THR A 66 2.11 -21.40 -5.51
CA THR A 66 2.60 -22.60 -6.17
C THR A 66 1.47 -23.40 -6.84
N PRO A 67 1.77 -24.34 -7.74
CA PRO A 67 0.76 -25.25 -8.30
C PRO A 67 -0.02 -26.02 -7.23
N GLU A 68 0.63 -26.42 -6.14
CA GLU A 68 0.02 -27.12 -5.01
C GLU A 68 -1.01 -26.22 -4.29
N ASP A 69 -0.70 -24.92 -4.10
CA ASP A 69 -1.63 -23.95 -3.53
C ASP A 69 -2.88 -23.77 -4.39
N THR A 70 -2.73 -23.89 -5.70
CA THR A 70 -3.86 -23.77 -6.64
C THR A 70 -4.78 -24.99 -6.59
N GLN A 71 -4.23 -26.17 -6.31
CA GLN A 71 -5.01 -27.42 -6.18
C GLN A 71 -5.77 -27.50 -4.86
N GLN A 72 -5.31 -26.84 -3.81
CA GLN A 72 -5.97 -26.82 -2.52
C GLN A 72 -6.92 -25.61 -2.41
N GLU A 73 -8.21 -25.89 -2.23
CA GLU A 73 -9.22 -24.84 -2.09
C GLU A 73 -8.88 -23.88 -0.94
N GLY A 74 -8.86 -22.57 -1.26
CA GLY A 74 -8.60 -21.51 -0.29
C GLY A 74 -7.12 -21.30 0.09
N ALA A 75 -6.18 -22.16 -0.30
CA ALA A 75 -4.77 -22.04 0.08
C ALA A 75 -4.14 -20.73 -0.42
N ALA A 76 -4.33 -20.38 -1.68
CA ALA A 76 -3.85 -19.12 -2.25
C ALA A 76 -4.41 -17.90 -1.49
N ARG A 77 -5.73 -17.91 -1.20
CA ARG A 77 -6.36 -16.85 -0.41
C ARG A 77 -5.75 -16.74 0.98
N LYS A 78 -5.51 -17.86 1.66
CA LYS A 78 -4.90 -17.91 2.99
C LYS A 78 -3.48 -17.34 2.99
N LYS A 79 -2.66 -17.67 1.98
CA LYS A 79 -1.30 -17.10 1.83
C LYS A 79 -1.33 -15.59 1.68
N VAL A 80 -2.19 -15.05 0.81
CA VAL A 80 -2.33 -13.60 0.60
C VAL A 80 -2.84 -12.91 1.87
N LEU A 81 -3.81 -13.51 2.56
CA LEU A 81 -4.30 -12.98 3.84
C LEU A 81 -3.22 -12.96 4.92
N ASN A 82 -2.43 -14.03 5.03
CA ASN A 82 -1.32 -14.09 5.98
C ASN A 82 -0.29 -12.99 5.72
N GLU A 83 0.03 -12.71 4.45
CA GLU A 83 0.93 -11.61 4.09
C GLU A 83 0.33 -10.25 4.45
N ALA A 84 -0.98 -10.07 4.25
CA ALA A 84 -1.67 -8.85 4.66
C ALA A 84 -1.64 -8.66 6.18
N ILE A 85 -1.85 -9.73 6.95
CA ILE A 85 -1.76 -9.71 8.41
C ILE A 85 -0.31 -9.42 8.85
N ARG A 86 0.69 -10.01 8.19
CA ARG A 86 2.10 -9.75 8.46
C ARG A 86 2.44 -8.28 8.26
N LEU A 87 2.02 -7.70 7.14
CA LEU A 87 2.20 -6.27 6.87
C LEU A 87 1.49 -5.38 7.90
N ALA A 88 0.26 -5.73 8.28
CA ALA A 88 -0.46 -4.99 9.31
C ALA A 88 0.27 -5.02 10.66
N ARG A 89 0.84 -6.17 11.05
CA ARG A 89 1.65 -6.29 12.26
C ARG A 89 2.93 -5.47 12.20
N GLU A 90 3.63 -5.46 11.06
CA GLU A 90 4.81 -4.60 10.84
C GLU A 90 4.46 -3.12 11.05
N ILE A 91 3.32 -2.67 10.50
CA ILE A 91 2.85 -1.29 10.70
C ILE A 91 2.56 -1.02 12.19
N CYS A 92 1.94 -1.98 12.89
CA CYS A 92 1.61 -1.84 14.31
C CYS A 92 2.84 -1.86 15.25
N GLU A 93 4.04 -2.13 14.76
CA GLU A 93 5.28 -1.98 15.54
C GLU A 93 5.67 -0.52 15.76
N GLY A 94 5.15 0.41 14.98
CA GLY A 94 5.39 1.85 15.14
C GLY A 94 4.44 2.52 16.14
N GLY A 95 4.81 3.71 16.61
CA GLY A 95 3.96 4.50 17.51
C GLY A 95 2.62 4.86 16.85
N PRO A 96 1.48 4.58 17.48
CA PRO A 96 0.16 4.73 16.84
C PRO A 96 -0.13 6.14 16.33
N ILE A 97 0.24 7.17 17.11
CA ILE A 97 0.07 8.57 16.72
C ILE A 97 0.99 8.92 15.55
N ALA A 98 2.24 8.44 15.58
CA ALA A 98 3.20 8.67 14.51
C ALA A 98 2.76 8.03 13.18
N ILE A 99 2.23 6.80 13.23
CA ILE A 99 1.67 6.11 12.06
C ILE A 99 0.50 6.90 11.47
N LYS A 100 -0.43 7.36 12.33
CA LYS A 100 -1.58 8.16 11.91
C LYS A 100 -1.16 9.49 11.29
N ALA A 101 -0.19 10.18 11.90
CA ALA A 101 0.34 11.44 11.41
C ALA A 101 1.09 11.26 10.07
N ALA A 102 1.92 10.21 9.95
CA ALA A 102 2.60 9.89 8.71
C ALA A 102 1.63 9.56 7.56
N LEU A 103 0.56 8.81 7.85
CA LEU A 103 -0.47 8.52 6.85
C LEU A 103 -1.14 9.80 6.36
N ALA A 104 -1.51 10.72 7.27
CA ALA A 104 -2.10 12.02 6.91
C ALA A 104 -1.12 12.88 6.09
N ALA A 105 0.18 12.90 6.43
CA ALA A 105 1.19 13.62 5.66
C ALA A 105 1.34 13.06 4.24
N VAL A 106 1.36 11.73 4.09
CA VAL A 106 1.43 11.06 2.79
C VAL A 106 0.18 11.33 1.95
N GLU A 107 -1.01 11.31 2.53
CA GLU A 107 -2.26 11.68 1.85
C GLU A 107 -2.25 13.15 1.41
N GLY A 108 -1.63 14.01 2.21
CA GLY A 108 -1.45 15.43 1.91
C GLY A 108 -0.19 15.76 1.07
N CYS A 109 0.46 14.79 0.43
CA CYS A 109 1.77 14.97 -0.23
C CYS A 109 1.79 16.09 -1.29
N ALA A 110 0.65 16.40 -1.92
CA ALA A 110 0.53 17.53 -2.86
C ALA A 110 0.77 18.91 -2.20
N LEU A 111 0.65 19.01 -0.88
CA LEU A 111 0.93 20.22 -0.10
C LEU A 111 2.41 20.32 0.32
N GLY A 112 3.22 19.31 -0.01
CA GLY A 112 4.65 19.25 0.28
C GLY A 112 4.97 19.42 1.76
N GLU A 113 6.01 20.19 2.08
CA GLU A 113 6.51 20.47 3.42
C GLU A 113 5.43 20.94 4.40
N LYS A 114 4.41 21.63 3.91
CA LYS A 114 3.31 22.11 4.78
C LYS A 114 2.56 20.96 5.42
N SER A 115 2.26 19.89 4.68
CA SER A 115 1.59 18.69 5.22
C SER A 115 2.48 17.95 6.22
N GLU A 116 3.77 17.84 5.89
CA GLU A 116 4.77 17.19 6.75
C GLU A 116 4.93 17.93 8.09
N ASN A 117 5.08 19.26 8.07
CA ASN A 117 5.24 20.06 9.28
C ASN A 117 4.03 19.97 10.23
N VAL A 118 2.80 19.99 9.67
CA VAL A 118 1.58 19.81 10.48
C VAL A 118 1.56 18.44 11.15
N ALA A 119 1.92 17.39 10.43
CA ALA A 119 1.98 16.03 10.97
C ALA A 119 3.10 15.88 12.02
N TYR A 120 4.26 16.48 11.77
CA TYR A 120 5.41 16.46 12.68
C TYR A 120 5.12 17.14 14.03
N GLU A 121 4.45 18.30 14.00
CA GLU A 121 4.04 19.03 15.22
C GLU A 121 3.13 18.21 16.16
N ILE A 122 2.39 17.25 15.62
CA ILE A 122 1.59 16.31 16.41
C ILE A 122 2.49 15.29 17.10
N VAL A 123 3.45 14.74 16.38
CA VAL A 123 4.28 13.63 16.85
C VAL A 123 5.29 14.07 17.91
N VAL A 124 5.90 15.25 17.74
CA VAL A 124 6.96 15.73 18.67
C VAL A 124 6.48 15.94 20.11
N LYS A 125 5.17 16.06 20.31
CA LYS A 125 4.56 16.30 21.62
C LYS A 125 4.13 15.01 22.34
N THR A 126 4.33 13.85 21.71
CA THR A 126 3.85 12.58 22.26
C THR A 126 4.86 11.94 23.22
N LYS A 127 4.35 11.27 24.24
CA LYS A 127 5.17 10.47 25.16
C LYS A 127 5.77 9.26 24.45
N ASP A 128 5.07 8.71 23.46
CA ASP A 128 5.58 7.62 22.61
C ASP A 128 6.87 8.01 21.87
N ARG A 129 6.97 9.27 21.43
CA ARG A 129 8.22 9.80 20.83
C ARG A 129 9.37 9.83 21.85
N ASP A 130 9.11 10.25 23.08
CA ASP A 130 10.12 10.30 24.13
C ASP A 130 10.54 8.88 24.54
N GLU A 131 9.60 7.95 24.67
CA GLU A 131 9.88 6.52 24.88
C GLU A 131 10.74 5.94 23.75
N ALA A 132 10.43 6.25 22.48
CA ALA A 132 11.22 5.79 21.35
C ALA A 132 12.70 6.24 21.43
N LEU A 133 12.94 7.50 21.80
CA LEU A 133 14.30 8.04 21.96
C LEU A 133 15.06 7.40 23.13
N VAL A 134 14.38 7.11 24.24
CA VAL A 134 14.96 6.39 25.38
C VAL A 134 15.30 4.95 24.98
N ALA A 135 14.33 4.23 24.40
CA ALA A 135 14.51 2.86 23.96
C ALA A 135 15.64 2.70 22.95
N PHE A 136 15.77 3.67 22.01
CA PHE A 136 16.87 3.70 21.04
C PHE A 136 18.25 3.82 21.72
N ARG A 137 18.39 4.72 22.70
CA ARG A 137 19.64 4.88 23.47
C ARG A 137 19.99 3.63 24.27
N GLU A 138 18.96 2.98 24.82
CA GLU A 138 19.08 1.76 25.64
C GLU A 138 19.18 0.47 24.80
N LYS A 139 19.06 0.57 23.48
CA LYS A 139 19.08 -0.57 22.53
C LYS A 139 18.02 -1.64 22.87
N ARG A 140 16.85 -1.23 23.32
CA ARG A 140 15.68 -2.08 23.58
C ARG A 140 14.52 -1.74 22.65
N LYS A 141 13.53 -2.62 22.59
CA LYS A 141 12.29 -2.31 21.88
C LYS A 141 11.49 -1.26 22.67
N PRO A 142 10.91 -0.24 21.99
CA PRO A 142 10.01 0.71 22.62
C PRO A 142 8.67 0.06 22.97
N VAL A 143 7.97 0.64 23.95
CA VAL A 143 6.62 0.24 24.35
C VAL A 143 5.70 1.44 24.15
N PHE A 144 4.98 1.45 23.04
CA PHE A 144 4.08 2.52 22.68
C PHE A 144 2.71 2.37 23.32
N LYS A 145 2.13 3.49 23.78
CA LYS A 145 0.82 3.54 24.45
C LYS A 145 -0.21 4.37 23.67
N GLY A 146 0.22 5.10 22.64
CA GLY A 146 -0.65 6.00 21.87
C GLY A 146 -0.92 7.33 22.58
N GLU A 147 0.02 7.87 23.36
CA GLU A 147 -0.12 9.10 24.14
C GLU A 147 1.11 10.05 23.99
#